data_0ad7c3746b88fab366198f4bb3219f20
#
_entry.id   0ad7c3746b88fab366198f4bb3219f20
#
_cell.length_a   1.000
_cell.length_b   1.000
_cell.length_c   1.000
_cell.angle_alpha   90.00
_cell.angle_beta   90.00
_cell.angle_gamma   90.00
#
_symmetry.space_group_name_H-M   'P 1'
#
loop_
_entity.id
_entity.type
_entity.pdbx_description
1 polymer ?
#
loop_
_entity_poly.entity_id
_entity_poly.type
_entity_poly.pdbx_seq_one_letter_code
_entity_poly.pdbx_strand_id
1 'polypeptide(L)'
;IVTPVVYSKVLSETIGEQVSLKLENQQTTGSFKIRGAINAISNLTPAQKKAGVVALSTGNHGRGLAYAANLMKIRCIICMSELVPNNKIEGIKALGAEVRLIGKNQDEAQVEADRLSIEEGMTYISPFDNVDVIAGQGTLGLEIHRQMPELKYAFVPLSGGGLICGV
;
A
#
# COMPACT_ATOMS: atom_id res chain seq x y z
N ILE A 1 8.11 -9.69 -0.53
CA ILE A 1 8.34 -11.13 -0.43
C ILE A 1 7.23 -11.91 -1.12
N VAL A 2 7.49 -13.14 -1.55
CA VAL A 2 6.46 -14.09 -1.96
C VAL A 2 5.77 -14.61 -0.70
N THR A 3 4.47 -14.35 -0.57
CA THR A 3 3.72 -14.78 0.61
C THR A 3 3.18 -16.21 0.44
N PRO A 4 2.97 -16.95 1.55
CA PRO A 4 2.45 -18.30 1.46
C PRO A 4 0.97 -18.34 1.09
N VAL A 5 0.58 -19.44 0.47
CA VAL A 5 -0.81 -19.88 0.34
C VAL A 5 -1.03 -21.04 1.33
N VAL A 6 -2.03 -20.91 2.18
CA VAL A 6 -2.30 -21.87 3.26
C VAL A 6 -3.73 -22.39 3.14
N TYR A 7 -3.88 -23.72 3.18
CA TYR A 7 -5.19 -24.36 3.25
C TYR A 7 -5.93 -23.97 4.54
N SER A 8 -7.19 -23.59 4.42
CA SER A 8 -8.05 -23.27 5.55
C SER A 8 -9.08 -24.40 5.80
N LYS A 9 -8.79 -25.26 6.76
CA LYS A 9 -9.70 -26.36 7.12
C LYS A 9 -11.08 -25.83 7.52
N VAL A 10 -11.13 -24.82 8.39
CA VAL A 10 -12.40 -24.26 8.90
C VAL A 10 -13.27 -23.71 7.78
N LEU A 11 -12.70 -22.91 6.89
CA LEU A 11 -13.46 -22.35 5.75
C LEU A 11 -13.89 -23.45 4.78
N SER A 12 -13.03 -24.42 4.52
CA SER A 12 -13.33 -25.54 3.61
C SER A 12 -14.47 -26.39 4.14
N GLU A 13 -14.48 -26.71 5.42
CA GLU A 13 -15.57 -27.48 6.05
C GLU A 13 -16.88 -26.67 6.07
N THR A 14 -16.81 -25.35 6.26
CA THR A 14 -17.99 -24.48 6.28
C THR A 14 -18.66 -24.35 4.90
N ILE A 15 -17.84 -24.27 3.84
CA ILE A 15 -18.33 -24.02 2.47
C ILE A 15 -18.57 -25.33 1.72
N GLY A 16 -17.93 -26.43 2.11
CA GLY A 16 -17.97 -27.71 1.42
C GLY A 16 -17.03 -27.79 0.20
N GLU A 17 -16.11 -26.85 0.07
CA GLU A 17 -15.15 -26.74 -1.04
C GLU A 17 -13.75 -26.44 -0.51
N GLN A 18 -12.73 -26.73 -1.31
CA GLN A 18 -11.35 -26.44 -0.91
C GLN A 18 -11.07 -24.94 -0.91
N VAL A 19 -10.78 -24.37 0.26
CA VAL A 19 -10.45 -22.94 0.44
C VAL A 19 -9.02 -22.77 0.91
N SER A 20 -8.29 -21.89 0.24
CA SER A 20 -6.94 -21.48 0.61
C SER A 20 -6.85 -19.98 0.82
N LEU A 21 -5.97 -19.55 1.70
CA LEU A 21 -5.72 -18.13 2.04
C LEU A 21 -4.35 -17.71 1.53
N LYS A 22 -4.29 -16.67 0.73
CA LYS A 22 -3.06 -15.96 0.36
C LYS A 22 -2.73 -14.95 1.46
N LEU A 23 -1.66 -15.18 2.22
CA LEU A 23 -1.40 -14.48 3.48
C LEU A 23 -0.61 -13.17 3.29
N GLU A 24 -1.23 -12.14 2.73
CA GLU A 24 -0.61 -10.83 2.54
C GLU A 24 -0.35 -10.06 3.86
N ASN A 25 -0.91 -10.50 4.97
CA ASN A 25 -0.54 -10.02 6.30
C ASN A 25 0.89 -10.41 6.71
N GLN A 26 1.52 -11.36 6.03
CA GLN A 26 2.92 -11.75 6.23
C GLN A 26 3.93 -10.94 5.41
N GLN A 27 3.48 -9.95 4.65
CA GLN A 27 4.38 -8.99 4.01
C GLN A 27 5.17 -8.17 5.06
N THR A 28 6.33 -7.65 4.66
CA THR A 28 7.24 -6.86 5.52
C THR A 28 6.54 -5.72 6.27
N THR A 29 5.53 -5.08 5.65
CA THR A 29 4.75 -4.02 6.29
C THR A 29 3.36 -4.48 6.77
N GLY A 30 3.11 -5.79 6.78
CA GLY A 30 1.87 -6.40 7.28
C GLY A 30 0.70 -6.34 6.31
N SER A 31 0.90 -5.99 5.03
CA SER A 31 -0.15 -5.96 4.02
C SER A 31 0.38 -5.94 2.59
N PHE A 32 -0.49 -6.24 1.62
CA PHE A 32 -0.19 -6.18 0.18
C PHE A 32 0.25 -4.79 -0.33
N LYS A 33 -0.05 -3.71 0.41
CA LYS A 33 0.21 -2.33 -0.03
C LYS A 33 1.67 -2.05 -0.37
N ILE A 34 2.61 -2.75 0.25
CA ILE A 34 4.04 -2.64 -0.04
C ILE A 34 4.37 -2.96 -1.51
N ARG A 35 3.65 -3.87 -2.16
CA ARG A 35 3.87 -4.26 -3.56
C ARG A 35 3.71 -3.07 -4.50
N GLY A 36 2.56 -2.42 -4.44
CA GLY A 36 2.28 -1.22 -5.22
C GLY A 36 3.17 -0.03 -4.86
N ALA A 37 3.46 0.15 -3.57
CA ALA A 37 4.33 1.22 -3.11
C ALA A 37 5.76 1.08 -3.66
N ILE A 38 6.35 -0.11 -3.59
CA ILE A 38 7.69 -0.37 -4.15
C ILE A 38 7.68 -0.14 -5.67
N ASN A 39 6.68 -0.66 -6.39
CA ASN A 39 6.62 -0.49 -7.83
C ASN A 39 6.49 0.98 -8.23
N ALA A 40 5.59 1.73 -7.61
CA ALA A 40 5.40 3.14 -7.89
C ALA A 40 6.67 3.98 -7.63
N ILE A 41 7.35 3.74 -6.50
CA ILE A 41 8.60 4.45 -6.18
C ILE A 41 9.74 4.06 -7.13
N SER A 42 9.82 2.80 -7.54
CA SER A 42 10.85 2.33 -8.47
C SER A 42 10.76 3.05 -9.83
N ASN A 43 9.53 3.30 -10.29
CA ASN A 43 9.24 3.90 -11.60
C ASN A 43 9.32 5.43 -11.62
N LEU A 44 9.55 6.09 -10.48
CA LEU A 44 9.75 7.54 -10.45
C LEU A 44 10.95 7.97 -11.27
N THR A 45 10.80 9.08 -11.99
CA THR A 45 11.91 9.75 -12.67
C THR A 45 12.94 10.30 -11.67
N PRO A 46 14.19 10.57 -12.09
CA PRO A 46 15.19 11.19 -11.22
C PRO A 46 14.73 12.52 -10.58
N ALA A 47 13.97 13.34 -11.33
CA ALA A 47 13.42 14.59 -10.82
C ALA A 47 12.37 14.34 -9.71
N GLN A 48 11.45 13.39 -9.91
CA GLN A 48 10.46 13.00 -8.92
C GLN A 48 11.10 12.39 -7.66
N LYS A 49 12.14 11.54 -7.83
CA LYS A 49 12.90 10.98 -6.70
C LYS A 49 13.56 12.07 -5.86
N LYS A 50 14.09 13.12 -6.52
CA LYS A 50 14.70 14.26 -5.85
C LYS A 50 13.68 15.12 -5.09
N ALA A 51 12.50 15.34 -5.66
CA ALA A 51 11.42 16.11 -5.03
C ALA A 51 10.79 15.35 -3.86
N GLY A 52 10.75 14.02 -3.94
CA GLY A 52 10.12 13.16 -2.92
C GLY A 52 8.68 12.81 -3.23
N VAL A 53 8.09 12.04 -2.32
CA VAL A 53 6.71 11.54 -2.45
C VAL A 53 5.84 11.95 -1.27
N VAL A 54 4.56 12.13 -1.54
CA VAL A 54 3.55 12.45 -0.53
C VAL A 54 2.33 11.56 -0.70
N ALA A 55 1.67 11.22 0.40
CA ALA A 55 0.38 10.54 0.37
C ALA A 55 -0.48 10.92 1.57
N LEU A 56 -1.80 10.84 1.40
CA LEU A 56 -2.77 10.81 2.50
C LEU A 56 -2.98 9.36 2.92
N SER A 57 -2.61 9.00 4.15
CA SER A 57 -2.87 7.65 4.65
C SER A 57 -2.63 7.51 6.15
N THR A 58 -3.59 6.92 6.84
CA THR A 58 -3.48 6.57 8.28
C THR A 58 -3.16 5.09 8.53
N GLY A 59 -2.94 4.30 7.48
CA GLY A 59 -2.86 2.84 7.58
C GLY A 59 -1.81 2.19 6.67
N ASN A 60 -2.19 1.07 6.09
CA ASN A 60 -1.29 0.18 5.35
C ASN A 60 -0.59 0.82 4.15
N HIS A 61 -1.25 1.76 3.44
CA HIS A 61 -0.62 2.46 2.32
C HIS A 61 0.52 3.36 2.80
N GLY A 62 0.29 4.17 3.84
CA GLY A 62 1.33 5.02 4.43
C GLY A 62 2.52 4.21 4.93
N ARG A 63 2.29 3.06 5.58
CA ARG A 63 3.36 2.14 6.00
C ARG A 63 4.14 1.58 4.81
N GLY A 64 3.43 1.13 3.77
CA GLY A 64 4.05 0.60 2.54
C GLY A 64 4.89 1.66 1.83
N LEU A 65 4.36 2.88 1.70
CA LEU A 65 5.06 3.99 1.03
C LEU A 65 6.27 4.47 1.84
N ALA A 66 6.13 4.63 3.17
CA ALA A 66 7.23 4.98 4.05
C ALA A 66 8.39 3.99 3.95
N TYR A 67 8.09 2.70 4.03
CA TYR A 67 9.09 1.64 3.88
C TYR A 67 9.79 1.67 2.51
N ALA A 68 9.02 1.76 1.43
CA ALA A 68 9.55 1.77 0.06
C ALA A 68 10.44 3.00 -0.21
N ALA A 69 10.01 4.17 0.25
CA ALA A 69 10.76 5.42 0.12
C ALA A 69 12.07 5.38 0.91
N ASN A 70 12.03 4.89 2.16
CA ASN A 70 13.22 4.73 3.00
C ASN A 70 14.23 3.76 2.38
N LEU A 71 13.76 2.63 1.85
CA LEU A 71 14.61 1.65 1.15
C LEU A 71 15.37 2.28 -0.01
N MET A 72 14.74 3.22 -0.73
CA MET A 72 15.32 3.90 -1.90
C MET A 72 15.91 5.28 -1.58
N LYS A 73 15.96 5.65 -0.28
CA LYS A 73 16.49 6.94 0.21
C LYS A 73 15.78 8.15 -0.41
N ILE A 74 14.47 8.07 -0.56
CA ILE A 74 13.61 9.12 -1.09
C ILE A 74 12.84 9.77 0.06
N ARG A 75 12.76 11.10 0.07
CA ARG A 75 11.94 11.84 1.04
C ARG A 75 10.48 11.42 0.89
N CYS A 76 9.85 11.09 2.02
CA CYS A 76 8.44 10.68 2.07
C CYS A 76 7.70 11.44 3.16
N ILE A 77 6.59 12.06 2.79
CA ILE A 77 5.68 12.72 3.74
C ILE A 77 4.33 11.99 3.72
N ILE A 78 3.86 11.64 4.89
CA ILE A 78 2.51 11.08 5.06
C ILE A 78 1.65 12.09 5.80
N CYS A 79 0.64 12.60 5.11
CA CYS A 79 -0.35 13.51 5.68
C CYS A 79 -1.47 12.71 6.34
N MET A 80 -1.91 13.15 7.52
CA MET A 80 -3.01 12.54 8.26
C MET A 80 -3.64 13.55 9.21
N SER A 81 -4.88 13.29 9.64
CA SER A 81 -5.54 14.16 10.62
C SER A 81 -4.89 14.05 12.00
N GLU A 82 -5.05 15.09 12.82
CA GLU A 82 -4.56 15.15 14.21
C GLU A 82 -5.24 14.13 15.13
N LEU A 83 -6.37 13.56 14.72
CA LEU A 83 -7.15 12.58 15.51
C LEU A 83 -6.64 11.14 15.33
N VAL A 84 -5.59 10.93 14.54
CA VAL A 84 -5.02 9.60 14.34
C VAL A 84 -4.29 9.13 15.60
N PRO A 85 -4.54 7.89 16.06
CA PRO A 85 -3.87 7.34 17.23
C PRO A 85 -2.34 7.33 17.12
N ASN A 86 -1.64 7.68 18.21
CA ASN A 86 -0.19 7.81 18.27
C ASN A 86 0.56 6.55 17.79
N ASN A 87 0.07 5.36 18.07
CA ASN A 87 0.68 4.11 17.62
C ASN A 87 0.77 3.99 16.09
N LYS A 88 -0.19 4.58 15.34
CA LYS A 88 -0.13 4.61 13.87
C LYS A 88 0.89 5.65 13.39
N ILE A 89 0.94 6.81 14.04
CA ILE A 89 1.89 7.87 13.73
C ILE A 89 3.32 7.36 13.93
N GLU A 90 3.61 6.81 15.10
CA GLU A 90 4.94 6.29 15.43
C GLU A 90 5.32 5.09 14.53
N GLY A 91 4.36 4.24 14.18
CA GLY A 91 4.59 3.13 13.25
C GLY A 91 5.01 3.57 11.83
N ILE A 92 4.55 4.73 11.37
CA ILE A 92 4.95 5.31 10.07
C ILE A 92 6.30 6.03 10.19
N LYS A 93 6.51 6.81 11.26
CA LYS A 93 7.80 7.46 11.53
C LYS A 93 8.93 6.46 11.67
N ALA A 94 8.70 5.34 12.36
CA ALA A 94 9.69 4.27 12.52
C ALA A 94 10.10 3.62 11.17
N LEU A 95 9.28 3.76 10.13
CA LEU A 95 9.58 3.33 8.77
C LEU A 95 10.31 4.41 7.94
N GLY A 96 10.64 5.56 8.53
CA GLY A 96 11.48 6.59 7.94
C GLY A 96 10.75 7.73 7.23
N ALA A 97 9.41 7.81 7.31
CA ALA A 97 8.67 8.92 6.73
C ALA A 97 8.48 10.08 7.72
N GLU A 98 8.43 11.30 7.19
CA GLU A 98 7.87 12.46 7.90
C GLU A 98 6.35 12.28 8.00
N VAL A 99 5.79 12.63 9.16
CA VAL A 99 4.34 12.67 9.36
C VAL A 99 3.90 14.11 9.54
N ARG A 100 2.94 14.54 8.72
CA ARG A 100 2.24 15.83 8.83
C ARG A 100 0.86 15.62 9.42
N LEU A 101 0.64 16.17 10.60
CA LEU A 101 -0.68 16.14 11.27
C LEU A 101 -1.39 17.46 10.97
N ILE A 102 -2.51 17.38 10.25
CA ILE A 102 -3.26 18.57 9.79
C ILE A 102 -4.76 18.31 9.92
N GLY A 103 -5.43 19.23 10.59
CA GLY A 103 -6.88 19.24 10.67
C GLY A 103 -7.48 18.08 11.46
N LYS A 104 -8.82 18.01 11.43
CA LYS A 104 -9.58 17.03 12.23
C LYS A 104 -10.17 15.89 11.40
N ASN A 105 -10.00 15.92 10.08
CA ASN A 105 -10.51 14.89 9.16
C ASN A 105 -9.53 14.64 8.01
N GLN A 106 -9.86 13.68 7.14
CA GLN A 106 -9.00 13.31 6.02
C GLN A 106 -9.00 14.37 4.91
N ASP A 107 -10.09 15.09 4.71
CA ASP A 107 -10.20 16.10 3.65
C ASP A 107 -9.26 17.28 3.94
N GLU A 108 -9.18 17.72 5.19
CA GLU A 108 -8.24 18.76 5.61
C GLU A 108 -6.77 18.30 5.45
N ALA A 109 -6.48 17.05 5.78
CA ALA A 109 -5.14 16.49 5.57
C ALA A 109 -4.82 16.27 4.07
N GLN A 110 -5.83 16.06 3.20
CA GLN A 110 -5.63 15.99 1.76
C GLN A 110 -5.19 17.34 1.19
N VAL A 111 -5.75 18.45 1.68
CA VAL A 111 -5.34 19.81 1.25
C VAL A 111 -3.83 20.02 1.42
N GLU A 112 -3.24 19.54 2.52
CA GLU A 112 -1.79 19.65 2.71
C GLU A 112 -1.01 18.74 1.75
N ALA A 113 -1.51 17.53 1.48
CA ALA A 113 -0.86 16.64 0.51
C ALA A 113 -0.88 17.26 -0.90
N ASP A 114 -1.99 17.90 -1.27
CA ASP A 114 -2.13 18.62 -2.55
C ASP A 114 -1.21 19.84 -2.61
N ARG A 115 -1.12 20.62 -1.53
CA ARG A 115 -0.20 21.74 -1.42
C ARG A 115 1.26 21.31 -1.64
N LEU A 116 1.69 20.25 -0.93
CA LEU A 116 3.05 19.70 -1.09
C LEU A 116 3.32 19.21 -2.52
N SER A 117 2.31 18.65 -3.17
CA SER A 117 2.42 18.23 -4.56
C SER A 117 2.56 19.42 -5.52
N ILE A 118 1.78 20.48 -5.32
CA ILE A 118 1.74 21.65 -6.21
C ILE A 118 2.93 22.58 -5.95
N GLU A 119 3.17 22.94 -4.69
CA GLU A 119 4.15 23.98 -4.33
C GLU A 119 5.58 23.45 -4.19
N GLU A 120 5.74 22.21 -3.67
CA GLU A 120 7.05 21.59 -3.49
C GLU A 120 7.40 20.58 -4.60
N GLY A 121 6.48 20.33 -5.55
CA GLY A 121 6.67 19.39 -6.66
C GLY A 121 6.76 17.92 -6.25
N MET A 122 6.31 17.58 -5.03
CA MET A 122 6.31 16.20 -4.55
C MET A 122 5.33 15.36 -5.36
N THR A 123 5.68 14.09 -5.58
CA THR A 123 4.80 13.17 -6.31
C THR A 123 3.75 12.58 -5.35
N TYR A 124 2.48 12.88 -5.58
CA TYR A 124 1.39 12.25 -4.84
C TYR A 124 1.21 10.80 -5.28
N ILE A 125 1.28 9.85 -4.34
CA ILE A 125 1.09 8.42 -4.60
C ILE A 125 -0.26 7.97 -4.02
N SER A 126 -1.23 7.81 -4.90
CA SER A 126 -2.57 7.32 -4.52
C SER A 126 -2.52 5.87 -4.01
N PRO A 127 -3.32 5.52 -2.98
CA PRO A 127 -3.37 4.17 -2.43
C PRO A 127 -4.00 3.12 -3.37
N PHE A 128 -4.65 3.53 -4.47
CA PHE A 128 -5.38 2.64 -5.38
C PHE A 128 -5.53 3.20 -6.80
N ASP A 129 -5.60 4.51 -7.01
CA ASP A 129 -5.77 5.16 -8.31
C ASP A 129 -4.41 5.70 -8.80
N ASN A 130 -3.54 4.77 -9.17
CA ASN A 130 -2.23 5.03 -9.74
C ASN A 130 -1.79 3.77 -10.50
N VAL A 131 -1.43 3.91 -11.77
CA VAL A 131 -1.11 2.79 -12.65
C VAL A 131 0.05 1.92 -12.12
N ASP A 132 1.08 2.54 -11.56
CA ASP A 132 2.23 1.80 -11.02
C ASP A 132 1.87 1.09 -9.71
N VAL A 133 1.00 1.69 -8.88
CA VAL A 133 0.48 1.02 -7.68
C VAL A 133 -0.35 -0.18 -8.08
N ILE A 134 -1.26 -0.05 -9.05
CA ILE A 134 -2.11 -1.14 -9.56
C ILE A 134 -1.23 -2.26 -10.11
N ALA A 135 -0.26 -1.94 -10.98
CA ALA A 135 0.67 -2.91 -11.56
C ALA A 135 1.47 -3.66 -10.47
N GLY A 136 1.92 -2.94 -9.43
CA GLY A 136 2.60 -3.55 -8.28
C GLY A 136 1.71 -4.52 -7.50
N GLN A 137 0.41 -4.19 -7.32
CA GLN A 137 -0.56 -5.12 -6.70
C GLN A 137 -0.77 -6.36 -7.57
N GLY A 138 -0.68 -6.22 -8.90
CA GLY A 138 -0.79 -7.33 -9.87
C GLY A 138 0.27 -8.42 -9.69
N THR A 139 1.40 -8.13 -9.04
CA THR A 139 2.39 -9.16 -8.69
C THR A 139 1.81 -10.25 -7.79
N LEU A 140 0.76 -9.93 -7.02
CA LEU A 140 0.03 -10.91 -6.21
C LEU A 140 -0.70 -11.92 -7.08
N GLY A 141 -1.36 -11.47 -8.15
CA GLY A 141 -2.02 -12.34 -9.12
C GLY A 141 -1.02 -13.29 -9.81
N LEU A 142 0.16 -12.78 -10.18
CA LEU A 142 1.24 -13.62 -10.75
C LEU A 142 1.73 -14.69 -9.75
N GLU A 143 1.83 -14.36 -8.47
CA GLU A 143 2.18 -15.34 -7.44
C GLU A 143 1.10 -16.40 -7.26
N ILE A 144 -0.18 -15.99 -7.20
CA ILE A 144 -1.33 -16.89 -7.08
C ILE A 144 -1.34 -17.86 -8.28
N HIS A 145 -1.21 -17.36 -9.49
CA HIS A 145 -1.18 -18.20 -10.70
C HIS A 145 -0.07 -19.27 -10.65
N ARG A 146 1.12 -18.91 -10.13
CA ARG A 146 2.24 -19.86 -9.99
C ARG A 146 2.05 -20.85 -8.85
N GLN A 147 1.45 -20.42 -7.74
CA GLN A 147 1.26 -21.27 -6.55
C GLN A 147 0.03 -22.16 -6.65
N MET A 148 -0.97 -21.75 -7.44
CA MET A 148 -2.25 -22.44 -7.58
C MET A 148 -2.72 -22.42 -9.06
N PRO A 149 -2.06 -23.12 -9.97
CA PRO A 149 -2.37 -23.08 -11.40
C PRO A 149 -3.80 -23.56 -11.72
N GLU A 150 -4.36 -24.42 -10.88
CA GLU A 150 -5.71 -24.99 -11.04
C GLU A 150 -6.80 -24.19 -10.29
N LEU A 151 -6.47 -22.98 -9.84
CA LEU A 151 -7.43 -22.11 -9.13
C LEU A 151 -8.62 -21.79 -10.02
N LYS A 152 -9.85 -22.03 -9.53
CA LYS A 152 -11.09 -21.73 -10.24
C LYS A 152 -11.66 -20.36 -9.88
N TYR A 153 -11.55 -19.96 -8.62
CA TYR A 153 -12.13 -18.73 -8.10
C TYR A 153 -11.16 -18.04 -7.15
N ALA A 154 -11.04 -16.72 -7.27
CA ALA A 154 -10.32 -15.87 -6.33
C ALA A 154 -11.27 -14.83 -5.73
N PHE A 155 -11.30 -14.74 -4.41
CA PHE A 155 -12.04 -13.70 -3.68
C PHE A 155 -11.07 -12.61 -3.27
N VAL A 156 -11.24 -11.43 -3.84
CA VAL A 156 -10.35 -10.28 -3.62
C VAL A 156 -11.14 -9.19 -2.90
N PRO A 157 -10.69 -8.68 -1.74
CA PRO A 157 -11.37 -7.59 -1.04
C PRO A 157 -11.37 -6.32 -1.90
N LEU A 158 -12.54 -5.70 -2.03
CA LEU A 158 -12.76 -4.50 -2.83
C LEU A 158 -13.02 -3.29 -1.94
N SER A 159 -12.22 -2.23 -2.15
CA SER A 159 -12.45 -0.87 -1.64
C SER A 159 -12.18 0.09 -2.80
N GLY A 160 -11.06 0.82 -2.82
CA GLY A 160 -10.71 1.71 -3.94
C GLY A 160 -10.31 1.02 -5.25
N GLY A 161 -10.38 -0.29 -5.37
CA GLY A 161 -10.24 -1.05 -6.61
C GLY A 161 -8.81 -1.43 -7.00
N GLY A 162 -7.78 -0.75 -6.51
CA GLY A 162 -6.41 -0.94 -6.99
C GLY A 162 -5.84 -2.35 -6.82
N LEU A 163 -6.30 -3.13 -5.84
CA LEU A 163 -5.89 -4.52 -5.69
C LEU A 163 -6.52 -5.41 -6.75
N ILE A 164 -7.84 -5.38 -6.88
CA ILE A 164 -8.55 -6.24 -7.82
C ILE A 164 -8.26 -5.90 -9.28
N CYS A 165 -8.00 -4.63 -9.58
CA CYS A 165 -7.59 -4.22 -10.92
C CYS A 165 -6.19 -4.73 -11.29
N GLY A 166 -5.33 -4.96 -10.30
CA GLY A 166 -4.00 -5.52 -10.53
C GLY A 166 -4.00 -7.04 -10.64
N VAL A 167 -4.78 -7.72 -9.80
CA VAL A 167 -4.84 -9.20 -9.74
C VAL A 167 -5.57 -9.80 -10.92
#